data_7cd7e38d8fdfb555d264e90bcdbe637c
#
_entry.id   7cd7e38d8fdfb555d264e90bcdbe637c
#
_cell.length_a   1.000
_cell.length_b   1.000
_cell.length_c   1.000
_cell.angle_alpha   90.00
_cell.angle_beta   90.00
_cell.angle_gamma   90.00
#
_symmetry.space_group_name_H-M   'P 1'
#
loop_
_entity.id
_entity.type
_entity.pdbx_description
1 polymer ?
#
loop_
_entity_poly.entity_id
_entity_poly.type
_entity_poly.pdbx_seq_one_letter_code
_entity_poly.pdbx_strand_id
1 'polypeptide(L)'
;MGNADLTGLVGAAIGPGLDRAPTGISGLDQITGGGLPRGRVTLVAGSAGAGKTLLGLQFLVAGARDYGEPGVLLTFEESAAKVADNVRSLGFDLDGLQRDGLLAVLAFRVEPTEIVAAGEFDLEGLFLTLDDVIKRVGAKRVVLDTIEVLFGAFGADSIVRAELSRLTRWLEDRGVTAIVTGERGAGSITRHGIEEYVSDCVIVLDHRVREEISTRRLRVVKYRGSAHGTNEYPFFISARGFVVLPITSITLDYGAPEERVSTGIARLDHMLGGGIFRGSAVLVSGTGGTGKTSLGAHMVNAACGRGERVLWVLVEESPAQVLRNMRSIGLDLRPWTDAGLLHIWPARPSAFGLETHLALLVQLLDEVTPTVTVLDGIASFAHGVAAAEMTSMMARKMDLLKARGITILATALGEGDEASTLSVSSMVDTWLLLRNVESNGERNRLLFVMKSRGTAHSNQVREFVLTDHGAELVDVYVGAAGMLTGSARLAQQAAEREAQVRQADDLEHRRRELRRGISEHEAHFAAVQDQIAAERAELDRIGLRERHEAADTEADEVAMGKRRWADAVPSDGANR
;
A
#
# COMPACT_ATOMS: atom_id res chain seq x y z
N MET A 1 15.19 26.23 20.56
CA MET A 1 13.86 26.46 21.18
C MET A 1 13.01 25.25 20.86
N GLY A 2 12.68 24.46 21.89
CA GLY A 2 12.17 23.10 21.75
C GLY A 2 10.76 23.02 21.15
N ASN A 3 10.58 22.04 20.28
CA ASN A 3 9.28 21.54 19.86
C ASN A 3 8.56 21.01 21.10
N ALA A 4 7.50 21.69 21.52
CA ALA A 4 6.60 21.15 22.54
C ALA A 4 5.90 19.92 21.94
N ASP A 5 6.14 18.79 22.58
CA ASP A 5 5.55 17.49 22.25
C ASP A 5 4.03 17.54 22.52
N LEU A 6 3.25 17.83 21.48
CA LEU A 6 1.79 17.84 21.54
C LEU A 6 1.18 16.43 21.54
N THR A 7 1.98 15.39 21.32
CA THR A 7 1.54 13.98 21.34
C THR A 7 1.29 13.48 22.76
N GLY A 8 1.88 14.13 23.80
CA GLY A 8 1.65 13.80 25.22
C GLY A 8 0.27 14.17 25.76
N LEU A 9 -0.53 14.97 25.04
CA LEU A 9 -1.86 15.41 25.49
C LEU A 9 -2.98 14.40 25.26
N VAL A 10 -2.75 13.37 24.46
CA VAL A 10 -3.78 12.35 24.13
C VAL A 10 -3.49 10.99 24.79
N GLY A 11 -2.30 10.77 25.33
CA GLY A 11 -1.84 9.48 25.86
C GLY A 11 -1.33 9.44 27.29
N ALA A 12 -1.40 10.54 28.06
CA ALA A 12 -0.96 10.52 29.44
C ALA A 12 -1.94 9.75 30.31
N ALA A 13 -1.52 8.62 30.86
CA ALA A 13 -2.19 7.92 31.95
C ALA A 13 -2.30 8.85 33.16
N ILE A 14 -3.44 9.47 33.35
CA ILE A 14 -3.76 10.32 34.50
C ILE A 14 -4.21 9.36 35.62
N GLY A 15 -3.36 9.16 36.64
CA GLY A 15 -3.73 8.52 37.91
C GLY A 15 -4.30 7.09 37.87
N PRO A 16 -4.67 6.47 39.00
CA PRO A 16 -5.38 5.20 38.99
C PRO A 16 -6.72 5.40 38.29
N GLY A 17 -6.74 5.05 37.01
CA GLY A 17 -7.90 5.21 36.13
C GLY A 17 -9.06 4.35 36.60
N LEU A 18 -10.27 4.74 36.17
CA LEU A 18 -11.49 3.96 36.35
C LEU A 18 -11.23 2.48 35.95
N ASP A 19 -11.57 1.54 36.86
CA ASP A 19 -11.48 0.11 36.56
C ASP A 19 -12.43 -0.23 35.39
N ARG A 20 -12.00 -1.06 34.47
CA ARG A 20 -12.71 -1.38 33.23
C ARG A 20 -12.95 -2.86 33.06
N ALA A 21 -14.08 -3.21 32.53
CA ALA A 21 -14.45 -4.56 32.14
C ALA A 21 -14.28 -4.69 30.62
N PRO A 22 -13.29 -5.47 30.12
CA PRO A 22 -13.10 -5.68 28.71
C PRO A 22 -14.35 -6.29 28.06
N THR A 23 -14.72 -5.80 26.87
CA THR A 23 -15.93 -6.29 26.18
C THR A 23 -15.68 -7.57 25.39
N GLY A 24 -14.41 -7.87 25.06
CA GLY A 24 -14.04 -8.90 24.10
C GLY A 24 -14.29 -8.47 22.64
N ILE A 25 -14.64 -7.20 22.42
CA ILE A 25 -14.77 -6.58 21.11
C ILE A 25 -13.55 -5.65 20.95
N SER A 26 -12.49 -6.15 20.33
CA SER A 26 -11.17 -5.50 20.34
C SER A 26 -11.21 -4.02 19.94
N GLY A 27 -11.90 -3.67 18.88
CA GLY A 27 -12.04 -2.29 18.45
C GLY A 27 -12.84 -1.43 19.42
N LEU A 28 -13.84 -1.97 20.11
CA LEU A 28 -14.60 -1.26 21.14
C LEU A 28 -13.74 -1.00 22.37
N ASP A 29 -12.97 -2.00 22.80
CA ASP A 29 -12.06 -1.84 23.93
C ASP A 29 -10.97 -0.80 23.64
N GLN A 30 -10.49 -0.69 22.40
CA GLN A 30 -9.55 0.36 22.00
C GLN A 30 -10.13 1.77 22.14
N ILE A 31 -11.34 2.03 21.62
CA ILE A 31 -11.96 3.37 21.66
C ILE A 31 -12.43 3.78 23.06
N THR A 32 -12.65 2.79 23.94
CA THR A 32 -13.03 3.00 25.35
C THR A 32 -11.82 2.92 26.30
N GLY A 33 -10.63 2.66 25.77
CA GLY A 33 -9.39 2.58 26.54
C GLY A 33 -9.32 1.36 27.47
N GLY A 34 -9.95 0.22 27.10
CA GLY A 34 -9.86 -1.04 27.79
C GLY A 34 -11.18 -1.69 28.19
N GLY A 35 -12.31 -1.14 27.76
CA GLY A 35 -13.63 -1.75 28.02
C GLY A 35 -14.65 -0.81 28.65
N LEU A 36 -15.71 -1.37 29.22
CA LEU A 36 -16.79 -0.64 29.87
C LEU A 36 -16.46 -0.30 31.34
N PRO A 37 -17.08 0.73 31.94
CA PRO A 37 -16.83 1.08 33.34
C PRO A 37 -17.27 -0.07 34.24
N ARG A 38 -16.32 -0.64 34.99
CA ARG A 38 -16.56 -1.79 35.85
C ARG A 38 -17.51 -1.44 37.03
N GLY A 39 -18.43 -2.33 37.30
CA GLY A 39 -19.43 -2.14 38.36
C GLY A 39 -20.44 -1.02 38.10
N ARG A 40 -20.60 -0.60 36.85
CA ARG A 40 -21.50 0.49 36.43
C ARG A 40 -22.39 0.07 35.27
N VAL A 41 -23.38 0.91 34.97
CA VAL A 41 -24.34 0.66 33.90
C VAL A 41 -23.94 1.38 32.63
N THR A 42 -23.87 0.63 31.54
CA THR A 42 -23.70 1.12 30.16
C THR A 42 -25.01 0.98 29.40
N LEU A 43 -25.46 2.06 28.80
CA LEU A 43 -26.59 2.06 27.85
C LEU A 43 -26.10 1.81 26.44
N VAL A 44 -26.72 0.85 25.74
CA VAL A 44 -26.51 0.62 24.29
C VAL A 44 -27.81 0.93 23.56
N ALA A 45 -27.88 2.08 22.93
CA ALA A 45 -29.06 2.56 22.21
C ALA A 45 -28.92 2.32 20.69
N GLY A 46 -30.00 1.94 20.03
CA GLY A 46 -30.01 1.76 18.57
C GLY A 46 -31.37 1.34 18.03
N SER A 47 -31.58 1.48 16.72
CA SER A 47 -32.80 1.01 16.04
C SER A 47 -32.90 -0.53 16.06
N ALA A 48 -34.08 -1.04 15.71
CA ALA A 48 -34.26 -2.50 15.52
C ALA A 48 -33.25 -3.02 14.48
N GLY A 49 -32.64 -4.18 14.74
CA GLY A 49 -31.63 -4.79 13.86
C GLY A 49 -30.26 -4.09 13.88
N ALA A 50 -30.02 -3.08 14.73
CA ALA A 50 -28.72 -2.43 14.86
C ALA A 50 -27.63 -3.31 15.49
N GLY A 51 -27.98 -4.41 16.17
CA GLY A 51 -27.02 -5.34 16.79
C GLY A 51 -26.83 -5.18 18.29
N LYS A 52 -27.77 -4.53 18.99
CA LYS A 52 -27.74 -4.32 20.46
C LYS A 52 -27.60 -5.63 21.24
N THR A 53 -28.52 -6.55 20.99
CA THR A 53 -28.54 -7.90 21.60
C THR A 53 -27.24 -8.64 21.38
N LEU A 54 -26.70 -8.59 20.16
CA LEU A 54 -25.45 -9.25 19.82
C LEU A 54 -24.24 -8.67 20.56
N LEU A 55 -24.16 -7.33 20.68
CA LEU A 55 -23.12 -6.66 21.45
C LEU A 55 -23.16 -7.09 22.92
N GLY A 56 -24.37 -7.12 23.51
CA GLY A 56 -24.58 -7.57 24.89
C GLY A 56 -24.21 -9.05 25.09
N LEU A 57 -24.60 -9.92 24.17
CA LEU A 57 -24.27 -11.34 24.21
C LEU A 57 -22.76 -11.58 24.08
N GLN A 58 -22.08 -10.88 23.16
CA GLN A 58 -20.62 -11.02 23.03
C GLN A 58 -19.89 -10.56 24.29
N PHE A 59 -20.36 -9.49 24.94
CA PHE A 59 -19.84 -9.04 26.23
C PHE A 59 -19.98 -10.11 27.32
N LEU A 60 -21.11 -10.84 27.37
CA LEU A 60 -21.32 -11.94 28.34
C LEU A 60 -20.45 -13.15 28.01
N VAL A 61 -20.44 -13.57 26.74
CA VAL A 61 -19.67 -14.74 26.29
C VAL A 61 -18.17 -14.53 26.49
N ALA A 62 -17.64 -13.37 26.11
CA ALA A 62 -16.25 -13.03 26.34
C ALA A 62 -15.94 -12.96 27.85
N GLY A 63 -16.85 -12.38 28.64
CA GLY A 63 -16.73 -12.36 30.11
C GLY A 63 -16.54 -13.74 30.69
N ALA A 64 -17.42 -14.65 30.37
CA ALA A 64 -17.42 -16.01 30.86
C ALA A 64 -16.19 -16.80 30.40
N ARG A 65 -15.87 -16.73 29.10
CA ARG A 65 -14.84 -17.57 28.48
C ARG A 65 -13.42 -17.03 28.67
N ASP A 66 -13.24 -15.73 28.46
CA ASP A 66 -11.90 -15.13 28.32
C ASP A 66 -11.44 -14.40 29.57
N TYR A 67 -12.38 -13.98 30.44
CA TYR A 67 -12.08 -13.19 31.65
C TYR A 67 -12.51 -13.86 32.96
N GLY A 68 -13.12 -15.05 32.94
CA GLY A 68 -13.60 -15.74 34.13
C GLY A 68 -14.69 -14.97 34.89
N GLU A 69 -15.48 -14.17 34.20
CA GLU A 69 -16.57 -13.35 34.73
C GLU A 69 -17.93 -13.91 34.29
N PRO A 70 -18.59 -14.76 35.09
CA PRO A 70 -19.91 -15.29 34.77
C PRO A 70 -20.93 -14.19 34.54
N GLY A 71 -21.95 -14.47 33.71
CA GLY A 71 -22.90 -13.49 33.28
C GLY A 71 -24.36 -13.91 33.36
N VAL A 72 -25.26 -12.89 33.36
CA VAL A 72 -26.72 -13.08 33.30
C VAL A 72 -27.24 -12.27 32.14
N LEU A 73 -28.00 -12.91 31.24
CA LEU A 73 -28.86 -12.23 30.25
C LEU A 73 -30.29 -12.27 30.76
N LEU A 74 -30.91 -11.11 30.83
CA LEU A 74 -32.36 -10.97 30.96
C LEU A 74 -32.93 -10.45 29.66
N THR A 75 -33.78 -11.23 29.01
CA THR A 75 -34.49 -10.82 27.80
C THR A 75 -35.99 -10.68 28.08
N PHE A 76 -36.61 -9.63 27.54
CA PHE A 76 -38.03 -9.35 27.69
C PHE A 76 -38.87 -9.76 26.46
N GLU A 77 -38.24 -9.92 25.31
CA GLU A 77 -38.92 -10.16 24.03
C GLU A 77 -38.77 -11.60 23.51
N GLU A 78 -37.61 -12.20 23.71
CA GLU A 78 -37.28 -13.49 23.14
C GLU A 78 -37.13 -14.59 24.21
N SER A 79 -37.46 -15.84 23.86
CA SER A 79 -37.17 -16.99 24.73
C SER A 79 -35.67 -17.31 24.73
N ALA A 80 -35.18 -17.89 25.83
CA ALA A 80 -33.78 -18.31 25.97
C ALA A 80 -33.32 -19.22 24.82
N ALA A 81 -34.17 -20.15 24.39
CA ALA A 81 -33.86 -21.06 23.28
C ALA A 81 -33.70 -20.29 21.94
N LYS A 82 -34.57 -19.33 21.69
CA LYS A 82 -34.49 -18.53 20.46
C LYS A 82 -33.23 -17.65 20.43
N VAL A 83 -32.87 -17.04 21.56
CA VAL A 83 -31.62 -16.28 21.69
C VAL A 83 -30.41 -17.17 21.39
N ALA A 84 -30.36 -18.39 21.95
CA ALA A 84 -29.27 -19.33 21.73
C ALA A 84 -29.17 -19.74 20.25
N ASP A 85 -30.31 -20.04 19.61
CA ASP A 85 -30.36 -20.41 18.18
C ASP A 85 -29.87 -19.28 17.27
N ASN A 86 -30.29 -18.04 17.57
CA ASN A 86 -29.92 -16.85 16.77
C ASN A 86 -28.42 -16.60 16.71
N VAL A 87 -27.66 -16.95 17.76
CA VAL A 87 -26.21 -16.66 17.84
C VAL A 87 -25.31 -17.87 17.61
N ARG A 88 -25.89 -19.07 17.45
CA ARG A 88 -25.13 -20.30 17.18
C ARG A 88 -24.34 -20.19 15.87
N SER A 89 -24.92 -19.57 14.84
CA SER A 89 -24.25 -19.34 13.57
C SER A 89 -23.05 -18.37 13.64
N LEU A 90 -22.96 -17.59 14.74
CA LEU A 90 -21.86 -16.68 15.04
C LEU A 90 -20.78 -17.31 15.95
N GLY A 91 -20.88 -18.62 16.20
CA GLY A 91 -19.91 -19.37 17.03
C GLY A 91 -20.09 -19.20 18.53
N PHE A 92 -21.23 -18.70 19.01
CA PHE A 92 -21.53 -18.56 20.43
C PHE A 92 -22.30 -19.77 20.96
N ASP A 93 -21.65 -20.59 21.79
CA ASP A 93 -22.27 -21.75 22.46
C ASP A 93 -22.85 -21.31 23.82
N LEU A 94 -24.03 -20.72 23.81
CA LEU A 94 -24.72 -20.31 25.03
C LEU A 94 -25.17 -21.53 25.86
N ASP A 95 -25.54 -22.65 25.23
CA ASP A 95 -25.97 -23.85 25.90
C ASP A 95 -24.81 -24.49 26.70
N GLY A 96 -23.61 -24.50 26.11
CA GLY A 96 -22.39 -24.93 26.81
C GLY A 96 -22.10 -24.07 28.04
N LEU A 97 -22.09 -22.76 27.88
CA LEU A 97 -21.84 -21.83 29.01
C LEU A 97 -22.90 -21.93 30.11
N GLN A 98 -24.16 -22.20 29.78
CA GLN A 98 -25.20 -22.44 30.77
C GLN A 98 -24.98 -23.75 31.52
N ARG A 99 -24.62 -24.86 30.86
CA ARG A 99 -24.29 -26.14 31.49
C ARG A 99 -23.11 -26.03 32.44
N ASP A 100 -22.12 -25.22 32.10
CA ASP A 100 -20.92 -24.98 32.91
C ASP A 100 -21.17 -23.99 34.07
N GLY A 101 -22.40 -23.46 34.20
CA GLY A 101 -22.76 -22.49 35.25
C GLY A 101 -22.12 -21.10 35.08
N LEU A 102 -21.60 -20.77 33.88
CA LEU A 102 -20.94 -19.51 33.59
C LEU A 102 -21.88 -18.46 32.98
N LEU A 103 -23.06 -18.87 32.54
CA LEU A 103 -24.08 -17.99 31.96
C LEU A 103 -25.47 -18.45 32.44
N ALA A 104 -26.34 -17.50 32.75
CA ALA A 104 -27.78 -17.73 32.89
C ALA A 104 -28.54 -16.86 31.88
N VAL A 105 -29.51 -17.44 31.19
CA VAL A 105 -30.42 -16.74 30.28
C VAL A 105 -31.83 -16.83 30.86
N LEU A 106 -32.37 -15.66 31.21
CA LEU A 106 -33.72 -15.50 31.77
C LEU A 106 -34.62 -14.83 30.74
N ALA A 107 -35.78 -15.43 30.46
CA ALA A 107 -36.84 -14.80 29.69
C ALA A 107 -37.91 -14.31 30.65
N PHE A 108 -38.03 -13.01 30.79
CA PHE A 108 -39.05 -12.37 31.65
C PHE A 108 -40.14 -11.79 30.75
N ARG A 109 -41.35 -12.32 30.88
CA ARG A 109 -42.52 -11.84 30.14
C ARG A 109 -43.34 -10.94 31.02
N VAL A 110 -43.60 -9.71 30.58
CA VAL A 110 -44.52 -8.80 31.23
C VAL A 110 -45.90 -9.04 30.62
N GLU A 111 -46.83 -9.64 31.38
CA GLU A 111 -48.21 -9.85 30.93
C GLU A 111 -49.00 -8.52 31.12
N PRO A 112 -49.57 -7.92 30.05
CA PRO A 112 -50.29 -6.66 30.15
C PRO A 112 -51.49 -6.71 31.13
N THR A 113 -52.04 -7.88 31.38
CA THR A 113 -53.14 -8.11 32.32
C THR A 113 -52.73 -8.03 33.78
N GLU A 114 -51.50 -8.34 34.15
CA GLU A 114 -51.00 -8.18 35.51
C GLU A 114 -50.75 -6.72 35.90
N ILE A 115 -50.42 -5.89 34.94
CA ILE A 115 -50.22 -4.45 35.11
C ILE A 115 -51.52 -3.72 35.49
N VAL A 116 -52.64 -4.14 34.92
CA VAL A 116 -53.97 -3.50 35.15
C VAL A 116 -54.54 -3.92 36.51
N ALA A 117 -54.21 -5.11 37.02
CA ALA A 117 -54.77 -5.62 38.26
C ALA A 117 -54.07 -5.11 39.54
N ALA A 118 -52.79 -4.67 39.44
CA ALA A 118 -52.02 -4.25 40.62
C ALA A 118 -51.97 -2.74 40.88
N GLY A 119 -52.46 -1.91 39.96
CA GLY A 119 -52.52 -0.45 40.11
C GLY A 119 -51.17 0.30 40.06
N GLU A 120 -50.07 -0.33 40.34
CA GLU A 120 -48.67 0.15 40.18
C GLU A 120 -47.78 -1.04 39.85
N PHE A 121 -47.10 -0.99 38.70
CA PHE A 121 -46.09 -1.97 38.33
C PHE A 121 -44.84 -1.72 39.18
N ASP A 122 -44.42 -2.72 39.99
CA ASP A 122 -43.21 -2.65 40.82
C ASP A 122 -42.15 -3.60 40.29
N LEU A 123 -40.90 -3.11 40.14
CA LEU A 123 -39.74 -3.92 39.75
C LEU A 123 -39.24 -4.87 40.86
N GLU A 124 -39.88 -4.94 42.04
CA GLU A 124 -39.43 -5.74 43.17
C GLU A 124 -39.30 -7.23 42.81
N GLY A 125 -40.29 -7.80 42.12
CA GLY A 125 -40.23 -9.19 41.66
C GLY A 125 -39.10 -9.47 40.67
N LEU A 126 -38.82 -8.49 39.81
CA LEU A 126 -37.67 -8.55 38.89
C LEU A 126 -36.34 -8.52 39.66
N PHE A 127 -36.21 -7.62 40.65
CA PHE A 127 -35.01 -7.52 41.48
C PHE A 127 -34.75 -8.80 42.30
N LEU A 128 -35.78 -9.39 42.88
CA LEU A 128 -35.66 -10.66 43.63
C LEU A 128 -35.19 -11.80 42.70
N THR A 129 -35.77 -11.93 41.53
CA THR A 129 -35.40 -12.95 40.55
C THR A 129 -33.97 -12.77 40.05
N LEU A 130 -33.57 -11.54 39.70
CA LEU A 130 -32.21 -11.23 39.29
C LEU A 130 -31.20 -11.48 40.41
N ASP A 131 -31.52 -11.11 41.67
CA ASP A 131 -30.65 -11.30 42.83
C ASP A 131 -30.33 -12.78 43.09
N ASP A 132 -31.36 -13.64 43.02
CA ASP A 132 -31.20 -15.08 43.13
C ASP A 132 -30.27 -15.65 42.05
N VAL A 133 -30.48 -15.25 40.79
CA VAL A 133 -29.69 -15.79 39.71
C VAL A 133 -28.27 -15.22 39.70
N ILE A 134 -28.07 -13.93 40.00
CA ILE A 134 -26.74 -13.31 40.13
C ILE A 134 -25.93 -14.06 41.23
N LYS A 135 -26.54 -14.32 42.37
CA LYS A 135 -25.89 -15.07 43.48
C LYS A 135 -25.60 -16.52 43.10
N ARG A 136 -26.54 -17.21 42.46
CA ARG A 136 -26.40 -18.61 42.06
C ARG A 136 -25.28 -18.84 41.04
N VAL A 137 -25.15 -17.97 40.04
CA VAL A 137 -24.12 -18.06 39.00
C VAL A 137 -22.82 -17.37 39.43
N GLY A 138 -22.86 -16.52 40.46
CA GLY A 138 -21.74 -15.66 40.83
C GLY A 138 -21.45 -14.58 39.79
N ALA A 139 -22.50 -14.08 39.16
CA ALA A 139 -22.39 -13.20 38.00
C ALA A 139 -21.65 -11.89 38.30
N LYS A 140 -20.77 -11.52 37.42
CA LYS A 140 -20.06 -10.23 37.37
C LYS A 140 -20.55 -9.33 36.24
N ARG A 141 -21.24 -9.91 35.27
CA ARG A 141 -21.79 -9.21 34.09
C ARG A 141 -23.28 -9.44 33.98
N VAL A 142 -24.03 -8.39 33.65
CA VAL A 142 -25.48 -8.45 33.44
C VAL A 142 -25.84 -7.74 32.15
N VAL A 143 -26.74 -8.32 31.36
CA VAL A 143 -27.34 -7.67 30.19
C VAL A 143 -28.85 -7.69 30.33
N LEU A 144 -29.48 -6.54 30.17
CA LEU A 144 -30.95 -6.34 30.15
C LEU A 144 -31.37 -5.94 28.73
N ASP A 145 -32.11 -6.81 28.02
CA ASP A 145 -32.44 -6.65 26.59
C ASP A 145 -33.93 -6.90 26.34
N THR A 146 -34.77 -5.94 26.01
CA THR A 146 -34.67 -4.50 25.82
C THR A 146 -35.52 -3.82 26.89
N ILE A 147 -35.00 -2.76 27.52
CA ILE A 147 -35.66 -2.16 28.71
C ILE A 147 -36.98 -1.45 28.40
N GLU A 148 -37.24 -1.07 27.16
CA GLU A 148 -38.48 -0.38 26.73
C GLU A 148 -39.74 -1.19 27.03
N VAL A 149 -39.64 -2.51 27.07
CA VAL A 149 -40.79 -3.36 27.43
C VAL A 149 -41.30 -3.05 28.84
N LEU A 150 -40.36 -2.74 29.76
CA LEU A 150 -40.74 -2.32 31.13
C LEU A 150 -41.41 -0.95 31.14
N PHE A 151 -41.03 -0.05 30.24
CA PHE A 151 -41.55 1.33 30.23
C PHE A 151 -42.95 1.42 29.66
N GLY A 152 -43.33 0.53 28.75
CA GLY A 152 -44.72 0.43 28.27
C GLY A 152 -45.74 0.18 29.40
N ALA A 153 -45.25 -0.29 30.54
CA ALA A 153 -46.06 -0.51 31.76
C ALA A 153 -46.24 0.72 32.62
N PHE A 154 -45.41 1.76 32.44
CA PHE A 154 -45.46 2.98 33.27
C PHE A 154 -46.18 4.12 32.53
N GLY A 155 -47.15 4.74 33.18
CA GLY A 155 -48.02 5.77 32.57
C GLY A 155 -47.39 7.17 32.45
N ALA A 156 -46.21 7.42 33.06
CA ALA A 156 -45.59 8.74 33.08
C ALA A 156 -44.05 8.67 33.07
N ASP A 157 -43.40 9.55 32.31
CA ASP A 157 -41.91 9.62 32.17
C ASP A 157 -41.18 9.85 33.49
N SER A 158 -41.82 10.52 34.47
CA SER A 158 -41.25 10.72 35.81
C SER A 158 -41.10 9.42 36.59
N ILE A 159 -42.04 8.49 36.46
CA ILE A 159 -42.02 7.17 37.08
C ILE A 159 -40.94 6.32 36.40
N VAL A 160 -40.89 6.33 35.08
CA VAL A 160 -39.84 5.66 34.30
C VAL A 160 -38.43 6.07 34.77
N ARG A 161 -38.24 7.40 34.94
CA ARG A 161 -36.94 7.93 35.42
C ARG A 161 -36.62 7.45 36.85
N ALA A 162 -37.59 7.43 37.75
CA ALA A 162 -37.40 6.99 39.12
C ALA A 162 -37.01 5.49 39.20
N GLU A 163 -37.74 4.66 38.44
CA GLU A 163 -37.51 3.21 38.42
C GLU A 163 -36.18 2.85 37.69
N LEU A 164 -35.82 3.55 36.64
CA LEU A 164 -34.49 3.41 35.99
C LEU A 164 -33.35 3.78 36.94
N SER A 165 -33.51 4.88 37.68
CA SER A 165 -32.50 5.29 38.67
C SER A 165 -32.40 4.29 39.82
N ARG A 166 -33.53 3.65 40.18
CA ARG A 166 -33.59 2.56 41.18
C ARG A 166 -32.88 1.31 40.65
N LEU A 167 -33.14 0.89 39.41
CA LEU A 167 -32.52 -0.26 38.76
C LEU A 167 -30.99 -0.06 38.61
N THR A 168 -30.57 1.13 38.18
CA THR A 168 -29.13 1.45 38.01
C THR A 168 -28.41 1.35 39.35
N ARG A 169 -28.90 1.98 40.41
CA ARG A 169 -28.32 1.90 41.76
C ARG A 169 -28.33 0.48 42.30
N TRP A 170 -29.40 -0.28 42.07
CA TRP A 170 -29.51 -1.67 42.48
C TRP A 170 -28.45 -2.57 41.84
N LEU A 171 -28.13 -2.37 40.55
CA LEU A 171 -27.05 -3.08 39.83
C LEU A 171 -25.66 -2.66 40.34
N GLU A 172 -25.44 -1.36 40.57
CA GLU A 172 -24.19 -0.83 41.11
C GLU A 172 -23.89 -1.33 42.53
N ASP A 173 -24.89 -1.38 43.41
CA ASP A 173 -24.76 -1.89 44.80
C ASP A 173 -24.32 -3.37 44.84
N ARG A 174 -24.58 -4.13 43.76
CA ARG A 174 -24.14 -5.53 43.61
C ARG A 174 -22.75 -5.65 42.95
N GLY A 175 -22.18 -4.56 42.54
CA GLY A 175 -20.85 -4.52 41.90
C GLY A 175 -20.81 -5.23 40.56
N VAL A 176 -21.96 -5.39 39.86
CA VAL A 176 -22.01 -5.99 38.53
C VAL A 176 -21.79 -4.96 37.47
N THR A 177 -21.07 -5.31 36.39
CA THR A 177 -20.98 -4.48 35.19
C THR A 177 -22.17 -4.79 34.30
N ALA A 178 -23.01 -3.79 34.04
CA ALA A 178 -24.25 -4.02 33.35
C ALA A 178 -24.31 -3.30 31.97
N ILE A 179 -24.89 -3.98 30.99
CA ILE A 179 -25.36 -3.38 29.74
C ILE A 179 -26.89 -3.38 29.75
N VAL A 180 -27.45 -2.24 29.49
CA VAL A 180 -28.90 -2.07 29.26
C VAL A 180 -29.07 -1.67 27.80
N THR A 181 -29.89 -2.39 27.05
CA THR A 181 -30.18 -2.02 25.66
C THR A 181 -31.45 -1.22 25.58
N GLY A 182 -31.46 -0.23 24.67
CA GLY A 182 -32.57 0.69 24.45
C GLY A 182 -32.85 0.98 22.98
N GLU A 183 -34.10 1.27 22.65
CA GLU A 183 -34.48 1.69 21.31
C GLU A 183 -34.18 3.17 21.09
N ARG A 184 -33.80 3.53 19.87
CA ARG A 184 -33.54 4.91 19.46
C ARG A 184 -34.85 5.66 19.29
N GLY A 185 -34.95 6.89 19.83
CA GLY A 185 -36.07 7.80 19.64
C GLY A 185 -35.98 8.60 18.35
N ALA A 186 -37.09 9.18 17.92
CA ALA A 186 -37.16 10.13 16.82
C ALA A 186 -36.61 11.49 17.28
N GLY A 187 -35.32 11.76 16.99
CA GLY A 187 -34.63 13.01 17.37
C GLY A 187 -33.95 13.02 18.74
N SER A 188 -34.02 11.93 19.50
CA SER A 188 -33.31 11.69 20.76
C SER A 188 -32.43 10.42 20.68
N ILE A 189 -31.51 10.25 21.61
CA ILE A 189 -30.62 9.05 21.66
C ILE A 189 -31.46 7.80 21.98
N THR A 190 -32.39 7.93 22.94
CA THR A 190 -33.33 6.87 23.32
C THR A 190 -34.77 7.35 23.13
N ARG A 191 -35.71 6.41 23.13
CA ARG A 191 -37.15 6.72 22.86
C ARG A 191 -37.74 7.67 23.89
N HIS A 192 -37.36 7.58 25.16
CA HIS A 192 -37.85 8.44 26.24
C HIS A 192 -36.86 9.53 26.63
N GLY A 193 -35.60 9.53 26.11
CA GLY A 193 -34.59 10.56 26.39
C GLY A 193 -34.12 10.62 27.84
N ILE A 194 -34.40 9.59 28.63
CA ILE A 194 -34.16 9.55 30.06
C ILE A 194 -32.96 8.67 30.42
N GLU A 195 -32.82 7.57 29.73
CA GLU A 195 -31.87 6.48 30.01
C GLU A 195 -30.44 6.98 29.92
N GLU A 196 -30.17 7.88 29.00
CA GLU A 196 -28.86 8.50 28.79
C GLU A 196 -28.37 9.33 29.98
N TYR A 197 -29.28 9.86 30.79
CA TYR A 197 -28.93 10.64 31.98
C TYR A 197 -28.57 9.78 33.20
N VAL A 198 -29.11 8.58 33.26
CA VAL A 198 -28.91 7.66 34.38
C VAL A 198 -27.65 6.82 34.23
N SER A 199 -27.28 6.45 32.99
CA SER A 199 -26.13 5.59 32.70
C SER A 199 -24.80 6.32 32.75
N ASP A 200 -23.72 5.63 33.15
CA ASP A 200 -22.35 6.17 33.17
C ASP A 200 -21.64 6.14 31.83
N CYS A 201 -21.97 5.17 30.99
CA CYS A 201 -21.50 5.06 29.62
C CYS A 201 -22.72 4.95 28.68
N VAL A 202 -22.65 5.63 27.53
CA VAL A 202 -23.71 5.60 26.50
C VAL A 202 -23.08 5.32 25.15
N ILE A 203 -23.47 4.22 24.52
CA ILE A 203 -23.06 3.78 23.20
C ILE A 203 -24.27 3.81 22.28
N VAL A 204 -24.13 4.46 21.12
CA VAL A 204 -25.19 4.52 20.09
C VAL A 204 -24.78 3.68 18.89
N LEU A 205 -25.66 2.76 18.51
CA LEU A 205 -25.57 1.97 17.30
C LEU A 205 -26.50 2.55 16.24
N ASP A 206 -25.95 2.88 15.09
CA ASP A 206 -26.71 3.46 13.98
C ASP A 206 -26.61 2.52 12.77
N HIS A 207 -27.75 2.23 12.15
CA HIS A 207 -27.88 1.41 10.95
C HIS A 207 -28.57 2.24 9.88
N ARG A 208 -27.81 2.64 8.85
CA ARG A 208 -28.25 3.49 7.74
C ARG A 208 -28.26 2.71 6.46
N VAL A 209 -29.30 2.89 5.67
CA VAL A 209 -29.36 2.39 4.30
C VAL A 209 -29.41 3.60 3.37
N ARG A 210 -28.44 3.73 2.48
CA ARG A 210 -28.38 4.76 1.44
C ARG A 210 -28.07 4.09 0.12
N GLU A 211 -28.83 4.40 -0.92
CA GLU A 211 -28.63 3.84 -2.27
C GLU A 211 -28.47 2.30 -2.25
N GLU A 212 -29.34 1.63 -1.52
CA GLU A 212 -29.36 0.17 -1.33
C GLU A 212 -28.17 -0.40 -0.53
N ILE A 213 -27.21 0.44 -0.13
CA ILE A 213 -26.04 0.05 0.65
C ILE A 213 -26.31 0.28 2.14
N SER A 214 -26.15 -0.79 2.92
CA SER A 214 -26.26 -0.77 4.38
C SER A 214 -24.91 -0.42 5.03
N THR A 215 -24.91 0.58 5.91
CA THR A 215 -23.75 0.92 6.74
C THR A 215 -24.12 0.91 8.21
N ARG A 216 -23.21 0.46 9.06
CA ARG A 216 -23.38 0.45 10.52
C ARG A 216 -22.28 1.25 11.18
N ARG A 217 -22.67 2.15 12.12
CA ARG A 217 -21.74 3.02 12.85
C ARG A 217 -22.03 2.97 14.35
N LEU A 218 -20.98 3.00 15.14
CA LEU A 218 -21.02 3.06 16.60
C LEU A 218 -20.41 4.39 17.05
N ARG A 219 -21.01 5.01 18.05
CA ARG A 219 -20.46 6.20 18.72
C ARG A 219 -20.58 6.07 20.22
N VAL A 220 -19.50 6.36 20.95
CA VAL A 220 -19.53 6.55 22.39
C VAL A 220 -19.88 8.01 22.66
N VAL A 221 -21.08 8.24 23.17
CA VAL A 221 -21.62 9.59 23.41
C VAL A 221 -21.20 10.12 24.74
N LYS A 222 -21.09 9.22 25.72
CA LYS A 222 -20.79 9.54 27.11
C LYS A 222 -19.95 8.43 27.73
N TYR A 223 -18.97 8.81 28.51
CA TYR A 223 -18.20 7.89 29.36
C TYR A 223 -17.69 8.68 30.57
N ARG A 224 -18.37 8.56 31.70
CA ARG A 224 -18.02 9.30 32.92
C ARG A 224 -16.70 8.85 33.50
N GLY A 225 -15.83 9.80 33.82
CA GLY A 225 -14.54 9.53 34.45
C GLY A 225 -13.46 9.00 33.52
N SER A 226 -13.67 9.02 32.18
CA SER A 226 -12.69 8.62 31.21
C SER A 226 -12.73 9.46 29.93
N ALA A 227 -11.56 9.75 29.36
CA ALA A 227 -11.46 10.15 27.97
C ALA A 227 -11.81 8.95 27.09
N HIS A 228 -12.50 9.19 25.99
CA HIS A 228 -12.92 8.20 25.02
C HIS A 228 -12.96 8.76 23.62
N GLY A 229 -12.97 7.90 22.60
CA GLY A 229 -13.16 8.31 21.22
C GLY A 229 -14.58 8.83 20.98
N THR A 230 -14.72 10.08 20.50
CA THR A 230 -16.01 10.75 20.30
C THR A 230 -16.53 10.67 18.86
N ASN A 231 -15.73 10.09 17.95
CA ASN A 231 -16.09 9.94 16.55
C ASN A 231 -17.13 8.83 16.31
N GLU A 232 -17.67 8.78 15.10
CA GLU A 232 -18.43 7.64 14.62
C GLU A 232 -17.46 6.59 14.08
N TYR A 233 -17.54 5.36 14.61
CA TYR A 233 -16.71 4.23 14.24
C TYR A 233 -17.54 3.23 13.44
N PRO A 234 -17.08 2.80 12.26
CA PRO A 234 -17.76 1.74 11.55
C PRO A 234 -17.68 0.40 12.32
N PHE A 235 -18.77 -0.35 12.27
CA PHE A 235 -18.78 -1.71 12.77
C PHE A 235 -19.55 -2.64 11.83
N PHE A 236 -19.32 -3.92 11.95
CA PHE A 236 -20.01 -4.95 11.19
C PHE A 236 -20.27 -6.19 12.05
N ILE A 237 -21.19 -7.00 11.60
CA ILE A 237 -21.51 -8.29 12.19
C ILE A 237 -21.00 -9.36 11.22
N SER A 238 -20.02 -10.14 11.67
CA SER A 238 -19.41 -11.23 10.90
C SER A 238 -19.82 -12.58 11.48
N ALA A 239 -19.39 -13.67 10.84
CA ALA A 239 -19.52 -15.02 11.41
C ALA A 239 -18.75 -15.21 12.74
N ARG A 240 -17.92 -14.23 13.15
CA ARG A 240 -17.19 -14.21 14.43
C ARG A 240 -17.75 -13.22 15.44
N GLY A 241 -18.93 -12.67 15.16
CA GLY A 241 -19.62 -11.73 16.04
C GLY A 241 -19.48 -10.26 15.61
N PHE A 242 -19.57 -9.38 16.59
CA PHE A 242 -19.54 -7.92 16.45
C PHE A 242 -18.09 -7.42 16.40
N VAL A 243 -17.76 -6.62 15.41
CA VAL A 243 -16.40 -6.07 15.21
C VAL A 243 -16.49 -4.57 14.99
N VAL A 244 -15.72 -3.79 15.74
CA VAL A 244 -15.59 -2.34 15.59
C VAL A 244 -14.24 -2.00 14.97
N LEU A 245 -14.23 -1.02 14.07
CA LEU A 245 -13.01 -0.53 13.44
C LEU A 245 -12.57 0.81 14.05
N PRO A 246 -11.57 0.83 14.92
CA PRO A 246 -11.12 2.06 15.60
C PRO A 246 -10.20 2.91 14.71
N ILE A 247 -10.57 3.15 13.46
CA ILE A 247 -9.71 3.70 12.40
C ILE A 247 -9.30 5.16 12.62
N THR A 248 -9.95 5.85 13.54
CA THR A 248 -9.61 7.25 13.88
C THR A 248 -8.46 7.36 14.88
N SER A 249 -7.98 6.24 15.42
CA SER A 249 -6.88 6.17 16.39
C SER A 249 -5.55 5.72 15.79
N ILE A 250 -5.45 5.58 14.45
CA ILE A 250 -4.17 5.27 13.79
C ILE A 250 -3.30 6.53 13.88
N THR A 251 -2.27 6.49 14.70
CA THR A 251 -1.24 7.52 14.78
C THR A 251 -0.27 7.35 13.61
N LEU A 252 0.37 8.45 13.16
CA LEU A 252 1.42 8.41 12.13
C LEU A 252 2.76 7.86 12.67
N ASP A 253 2.73 7.18 13.80
CA ASP A 253 3.88 6.60 14.47
C ASP A 253 4.11 5.17 13.97
N TYR A 254 4.56 5.04 12.73
CA TYR A 254 5.00 3.78 12.14
C TYR A 254 6.43 3.89 11.62
N GLY A 255 7.16 2.77 11.69
CA GLY A 255 8.55 2.71 11.25
C GLY A 255 8.69 3.03 9.75
N ALA A 256 9.84 3.59 9.38
CA ALA A 256 10.22 3.85 7.99
C ALA A 256 11.46 3.00 7.64
N PRO A 257 11.30 1.73 7.23
CA PRO A 257 12.41 0.87 6.86
C PRO A 257 13.19 1.43 5.66
N GLU A 258 14.51 1.32 5.69
CA GLU A 258 15.39 1.71 4.58
C GLU A 258 15.53 0.60 3.52
N GLU A 259 15.07 -0.61 3.84
CA GLU A 259 15.10 -1.74 2.92
C GLU A 259 14.29 -1.46 1.66
N ARG A 260 14.86 -1.80 0.51
CA ARG A 260 14.19 -1.69 -0.79
C ARG A 260 13.76 -3.05 -1.30
N VAL A 261 12.57 -3.09 -1.87
CA VAL A 261 12.00 -4.29 -2.49
C VAL A 261 11.81 -4.06 -3.99
N SER A 262 12.10 -5.12 -4.76
CA SER A 262 11.97 -5.09 -6.21
C SER A 262 10.49 -5.00 -6.63
N THR A 263 10.22 -4.22 -7.66
CA THR A 263 8.94 -4.16 -8.38
C THR A 263 8.72 -5.35 -9.30
N GLY A 264 9.75 -6.19 -9.53
CA GLY A 264 9.75 -7.27 -10.50
C GLY A 264 10.14 -6.85 -11.92
N ILE A 265 10.40 -5.56 -12.14
CA ILE A 265 10.89 -5.01 -13.41
C ILE A 265 12.23 -4.34 -13.15
N ALA A 266 13.33 -5.03 -13.45
CA ALA A 266 14.68 -4.59 -13.09
C ALA A 266 15.02 -3.15 -13.52
N ARG A 267 14.54 -2.74 -14.69
CA ARG A 267 14.77 -1.39 -15.18
C ARG A 267 13.95 -0.33 -14.44
N LEU A 268 12.75 -0.66 -13.97
CA LEU A 268 11.97 0.20 -13.08
C LEU A 268 12.65 0.34 -11.73
N ASP A 269 13.17 -0.77 -11.18
CA ASP A 269 13.93 -0.74 -9.93
C ASP A 269 15.14 0.19 -10.04
N HIS A 270 15.87 0.13 -11.16
CA HIS A 270 16.98 1.04 -11.42
C HIS A 270 16.54 2.51 -11.47
N MET A 271 15.41 2.82 -12.15
CA MET A 271 14.84 4.18 -12.20
C MET A 271 14.43 4.70 -10.82
N LEU A 272 14.09 3.81 -9.89
CA LEU A 272 13.70 4.09 -8.51
C LEU A 272 14.88 3.97 -7.52
N GLY A 273 16.12 3.85 -7.99
CA GLY A 273 17.31 3.76 -7.13
C GLY A 273 17.42 2.45 -6.34
N GLY A 274 16.98 1.33 -6.96
CA GLY A 274 17.05 -0.02 -6.38
C GLY A 274 15.70 -0.60 -5.96
N GLY A 275 14.58 -0.02 -6.40
CA GLY A 275 13.24 -0.46 -6.07
C GLY A 275 12.49 0.51 -5.14
N ILE A 276 11.41 0.05 -4.54
CA ILE A 276 10.56 0.83 -3.62
C ILE A 276 10.92 0.53 -2.16
N PHE A 277 10.70 1.46 -1.25
CA PHE A 277 10.91 1.20 0.17
C PHE A 277 9.86 0.22 0.71
N ARG A 278 10.29 -0.72 1.57
CA ARG A 278 9.38 -1.63 2.29
C ARG A 278 8.40 -0.81 3.16
N GLY A 279 7.13 -1.21 3.17
CA GLY A 279 6.10 -0.48 3.91
C GLY A 279 5.65 0.84 3.26
N SER A 280 6.17 1.19 2.07
CA SER A 280 5.73 2.37 1.33
C SER A 280 4.51 2.08 0.44
N ALA A 281 3.82 3.15 0.03
CA ALA A 281 2.68 3.07 -0.88
C ALA A 281 3.05 3.59 -2.28
N VAL A 282 2.74 2.78 -3.29
CA VAL A 282 2.90 3.10 -4.72
C VAL A 282 1.54 3.28 -5.36
N LEU A 283 1.34 4.37 -6.09
CA LEU A 283 0.20 4.58 -6.97
C LEU A 283 0.62 4.37 -8.42
N VAL A 284 -0.14 3.57 -9.16
CA VAL A 284 -0.02 3.41 -10.61
C VAL A 284 -1.29 3.96 -11.24
N SER A 285 -1.20 5.11 -11.90
CA SER A 285 -2.33 5.73 -12.59
C SER A 285 -2.21 5.60 -14.10
N GLY A 286 -3.33 5.69 -14.80
CA GLY A 286 -3.40 5.65 -16.27
C GLY A 286 -4.77 5.23 -16.76
N THR A 287 -5.05 5.45 -18.04
CA THR A 287 -6.31 5.05 -18.70
C THR A 287 -6.46 3.53 -18.79
N GLY A 288 -7.63 3.06 -19.18
CA GLY A 288 -7.89 1.62 -19.44
C GLY A 288 -6.90 1.04 -20.46
N GLY A 289 -6.42 -0.19 -20.21
CA GLY A 289 -5.53 -0.91 -21.12
C GLY A 289 -4.06 -0.46 -21.15
N THR A 290 -3.63 0.42 -20.23
CA THR A 290 -2.22 0.87 -20.15
C THR A 290 -1.27 -0.15 -19.49
N GLY A 291 -1.78 -1.21 -18.85
CA GLY A 291 -0.95 -2.25 -18.22
C GLY A 291 -0.73 -2.09 -16.72
N LYS A 292 -1.60 -1.34 -16.02
CA LYS A 292 -1.54 -1.16 -14.54
C LYS A 292 -1.56 -2.48 -13.79
N THR A 293 -2.52 -3.35 -14.13
CA THR A 293 -2.66 -4.70 -13.55
C THR A 293 -1.42 -5.57 -13.84
N SER A 294 -0.83 -5.44 -15.05
CA SER A 294 0.40 -6.17 -15.40
C SER A 294 1.59 -5.73 -14.55
N LEU A 295 1.72 -4.43 -14.25
CA LEU A 295 2.75 -3.92 -13.34
C LEU A 295 2.52 -4.44 -11.92
N GLY A 296 1.28 -4.46 -11.45
CA GLY A 296 0.91 -5.09 -10.18
C GLY A 296 1.28 -6.57 -10.12
N ALA A 297 1.03 -7.31 -11.20
CA ALA A 297 1.38 -8.73 -11.32
C ALA A 297 2.89 -8.99 -11.23
N HIS A 298 3.73 -8.13 -11.81
CA HIS A 298 5.18 -8.21 -11.65
C HIS A 298 5.61 -8.07 -10.19
N MET A 299 5.03 -7.10 -9.48
CA MET A 299 5.32 -6.92 -8.05
C MET A 299 4.85 -8.13 -7.22
N VAL A 300 3.67 -8.68 -7.52
CA VAL A 300 3.16 -9.92 -6.90
C VAL A 300 4.14 -11.07 -7.14
N ASN A 301 4.53 -11.30 -8.41
CA ASN A 301 5.44 -12.37 -8.77
C ASN A 301 6.80 -12.24 -8.08
N ALA A 302 7.35 -11.03 -8.01
CA ALA A 302 8.62 -10.76 -7.34
C ALA A 302 8.53 -10.99 -5.82
N ALA A 303 7.43 -10.56 -5.18
CA ALA A 303 7.22 -10.76 -3.75
C ALA A 303 7.05 -12.24 -3.41
N CYS A 304 6.19 -12.96 -4.13
CA CYS A 304 6.02 -14.41 -3.93
C CYS A 304 7.30 -15.18 -4.23
N GLY A 305 8.09 -14.76 -5.22
CA GLY A 305 9.40 -15.34 -5.52
C GLY A 305 10.43 -15.19 -4.39
N ARG A 306 10.26 -14.20 -3.52
CA ARG A 306 11.05 -14.04 -2.26
C ARG A 306 10.47 -14.84 -1.09
N GLY A 307 9.37 -15.58 -1.28
CA GLY A 307 8.66 -16.31 -0.24
C GLY A 307 7.72 -15.43 0.60
N GLU A 308 7.40 -14.22 0.15
CA GLU A 308 6.53 -13.29 0.84
C GLU A 308 5.05 -13.59 0.54
N ARG A 309 4.19 -13.39 1.54
CA ARG A 309 2.73 -13.50 1.34
C ARG A 309 2.17 -12.20 0.78
N VAL A 310 1.33 -12.34 -0.24
CA VAL A 310 0.71 -11.24 -0.97
C VAL A 310 -0.81 -11.33 -0.89
N LEU A 311 -1.46 -10.22 -0.56
CA LEU A 311 -2.90 -10.04 -0.71
C LEU A 311 -3.18 -9.18 -1.95
N TRP A 312 -3.87 -9.74 -2.94
CA TRP A 312 -4.31 -9.00 -4.13
C TRP A 312 -5.81 -8.78 -4.11
N VAL A 313 -6.21 -7.54 -3.91
CA VAL A 313 -7.62 -7.10 -3.91
C VAL A 313 -8.00 -6.69 -5.33
N LEU A 314 -8.89 -7.44 -5.96
CA LEU A 314 -9.41 -7.20 -7.31
C LEU A 314 -10.80 -6.58 -7.25
N VAL A 315 -11.00 -5.45 -7.91
CA VAL A 315 -12.28 -4.75 -7.92
C VAL A 315 -13.07 -4.99 -9.21
N GLU A 316 -12.40 -5.07 -10.35
CA GLU A 316 -13.02 -5.11 -11.68
C GLU A 316 -13.00 -6.51 -12.31
N GLU A 317 -11.94 -7.28 -12.10
CA GLU A 317 -11.76 -8.60 -12.72
C GLU A 317 -11.93 -9.74 -11.71
N SER A 318 -12.31 -10.92 -12.20
CA SER A 318 -12.32 -12.13 -11.37
C SER A 318 -10.91 -12.71 -11.21
N PRO A 319 -10.62 -13.46 -10.14
CA PRO A 319 -9.32 -14.12 -9.95
C PRO A 319 -8.92 -15.00 -11.15
N ALA A 320 -9.86 -15.75 -11.72
CA ALA A 320 -9.60 -16.62 -12.87
C ALA A 320 -9.23 -15.82 -14.14
N GLN A 321 -9.85 -14.65 -14.34
CA GLN A 321 -9.53 -13.77 -15.46
C GLN A 321 -8.12 -13.22 -15.32
N VAL A 322 -7.77 -12.69 -14.14
CA VAL A 322 -6.43 -12.13 -13.89
C VAL A 322 -5.35 -13.19 -14.07
N LEU A 323 -5.50 -14.38 -13.47
CA LEU A 323 -4.53 -15.48 -13.63
C LEU A 323 -4.35 -15.88 -15.09
N ARG A 324 -5.46 -16.00 -15.86
CA ARG A 324 -5.40 -16.29 -17.29
C ARG A 324 -4.69 -15.17 -18.06
N ASN A 325 -5.08 -13.91 -17.83
CA ASN A 325 -4.54 -12.75 -18.53
C ASN A 325 -3.03 -12.56 -18.25
N MET A 326 -2.60 -12.77 -17.02
CA MET A 326 -1.18 -12.69 -16.66
C MET A 326 -0.36 -13.82 -17.30
N ARG A 327 -0.90 -15.02 -17.34
CA ARG A 327 -0.24 -16.15 -18.04
C ARG A 327 -0.06 -15.88 -19.53
N SER A 328 -1.00 -15.18 -20.19
CA SER A 328 -0.89 -14.85 -21.62
C SER A 328 0.26 -13.91 -21.97
N ILE A 329 0.79 -13.19 -20.98
CA ILE A 329 1.97 -12.33 -21.10
C ILE A 329 3.21 -12.94 -20.41
N GLY A 330 3.23 -14.24 -20.17
CA GLY A 330 4.39 -14.94 -19.60
C GLY A 330 4.50 -14.91 -18.06
N LEU A 331 3.51 -14.36 -17.34
CA LEU A 331 3.46 -14.32 -15.88
C LEU A 331 2.50 -15.39 -15.35
N ASP A 332 2.97 -16.61 -15.09
CA ASP A 332 2.15 -17.63 -14.45
C ASP A 332 2.16 -17.46 -12.92
N LEU A 333 1.05 -16.99 -12.37
CA LEU A 333 0.89 -16.75 -10.93
C LEU A 333 0.22 -17.93 -10.19
N ARG A 334 -0.20 -18.99 -10.88
CA ARG A 334 -0.84 -20.17 -10.26
C ARG A 334 0.04 -20.85 -9.22
N PRO A 335 1.34 -21.08 -9.47
CA PRO A 335 2.20 -21.71 -8.46
C PRO A 335 2.16 -20.99 -7.11
N TRP A 336 1.99 -19.66 -7.12
CA TRP A 336 1.93 -18.86 -5.89
C TRP A 336 0.60 -19.00 -5.17
N THR A 337 -0.53 -19.14 -5.90
CA THR A 337 -1.83 -19.45 -5.28
C THR A 337 -1.83 -20.85 -4.69
N ASP A 338 -1.27 -21.84 -5.39
CA ASP A 338 -1.20 -23.23 -4.95
C ASP A 338 -0.26 -23.39 -3.72
N ALA A 339 0.79 -22.60 -3.64
CA ALA A 339 1.70 -22.53 -2.48
C ALA A 339 1.14 -21.73 -1.29
N GLY A 340 -0.03 -21.09 -1.42
CA GLY A 340 -0.61 -20.25 -0.37
C GLY A 340 0.14 -18.93 -0.12
N LEU A 341 1.00 -18.51 -1.04
CA LEU A 341 1.71 -17.22 -0.97
C LEU A 341 0.90 -16.08 -1.59
N LEU A 342 0.09 -16.36 -2.62
CA LEU A 342 -0.78 -15.37 -3.24
C LEU A 342 -2.25 -15.62 -2.85
N HIS A 343 -2.82 -14.66 -2.13
CA HIS A 343 -4.25 -14.62 -1.81
C HIS A 343 -4.93 -13.56 -2.67
N ILE A 344 -5.92 -13.98 -3.47
CA ILE A 344 -6.67 -13.08 -4.35
C ILE A 344 -8.09 -12.93 -3.80
N TRP A 345 -8.46 -11.69 -3.48
CA TRP A 345 -9.79 -11.37 -2.97
C TRP A 345 -10.57 -10.49 -3.97
N PRO A 346 -11.69 -10.99 -4.54
CA PRO A 346 -12.58 -10.19 -5.36
C PRO A 346 -13.45 -9.29 -4.47
N ALA A 347 -13.26 -7.98 -4.55
CA ALA A 347 -13.94 -6.97 -3.73
C ALA A 347 -14.88 -6.11 -4.61
N ARG A 348 -16.09 -6.58 -4.87
CA ARG A 348 -17.09 -5.83 -5.64
C ARG A 348 -17.61 -4.63 -4.84
N PRO A 349 -17.47 -3.38 -5.32
CA PRO A 349 -17.92 -2.18 -4.59
C PRO A 349 -19.41 -2.16 -4.29
N SER A 350 -20.24 -2.72 -5.19
CA SER A 350 -21.68 -2.79 -5.05
C SER A 350 -22.17 -3.84 -4.04
N ALA A 351 -21.28 -4.74 -3.55
CA ALA A 351 -21.70 -5.77 -2.62
C ALA A 351 -21.87 -5.23 -1.18
N PHE A 352 -21.08 -4.24 -0.80
CA PHE A 352 -21.04 -3.71 0.56
C PHE A 352 -20.66 -2.23 0.57
N GLY A 353 -21.00 -1.51 1.66
CA GLY A 353 -20.51 -0.16 1.90
C GLY A 353 -18.99 -0.11 2.13
N LEU A 354 -18.40 1.08 1.98
CA LEU A 354 -16.96 1.31 2.11
C LEU A 354 -16.40 0.81 3.44
N GLU A 355 -17.14 1.02 4.53
CA GLU A 355 -16.77 0.60 5.87
C GLU A 355 -16.70 -0.92 5.99
N THR A 356 -17.65 -1.63 5.38
CA THR A 356 -17.65 -3.10 5.37
C THR A 356 -16.46 -3.64 4.57
N HIS A 357 -16.15 -3.03 3.42
CA HIS A 357 -14.95 -3.38 2.66
C HIS A 357 -13.66 -3.18 3.46
N LEU A 358 -13.58 -2.10 4.24
CA LEU A 358 -12.43 -1.88 5.11
C LEU A 358 -12.34 -2.92 6.22
N ALA A 359 -13.47 -3.29 6.79
CA ALA A 359 -13.57 -4.31 7.82
C ALA A 359 -13.14 -5.69 7.33
N LEU A 360 -13.62 -6.09 6.15
CA LEU A 360 -13.19 -7.32 5.50
C LEU A 360 -11.70 -7.30 5.16
N LEU A 361 -11.18 -6.14 4.74
CA LEU A 361 -9.74 -5.99 4.52
C LEU A 361 -8.97 -6.23 5.83
N VAL A 362 -9.39 -5.64 6.96
CA VAL A 362 -8.75 -5.87 8.27
C VAL A 362 -8.73 -7.36 8.62
N GLN A 363 -9.86 -8.03 8.47
CA GLN A 363 -9.96 -9.47 8.74
C GLN A 363 -9.01 -10.28 7.85
N LEU A 364 -8.97 -9.98 6.55
CA LEU A 364 -8.06 -10.64 5.61
C LEU A 364 -6.58 -10.39 5.95
N LEU A 365 -6.25 -9.16 6.38
CA LEU A 365 -4.89 -8.84 6.81
C LEU A 365 -4.46 -9.64 8.05
N ASP A 366 -5.38 -9.92 8.96
CA ASP A 366 -5.11 -10.74 10.14
C ASP A 366 -4.99 -12.24 9.80
N GLU A 367 -5.77 -12.72 8.83
CA GLU A 367 -5.73 -14.12 8.37
C GLU A 367 -4.54 -14.42 7.47
N VAL A 368 -4.27 -13.57 6.48
CA VAL A 368 -3.21 -13.75 5.48
C VAL A 368 -1.85 -13.29 5.99
N THR A 369 -1.81 -12.25 6.84
CA THR A 369 -0.59 -11.57 7.31
C THR A 369 0.36 -11.23 6.16
N PRO A 370 -0.10 -10.48 5.13
CA PRO A 370 0.69 -10.20 3.94
C PRO A 370 1.78 -9.16 4.24
N THR A 371 2.91 -9.22 3.52
CA THR A 371 3.94 -8.15 3.51
C THR A 371 3.75 -7.20 2.34
N VAL A 372 3.01 -7.63 1.31
CA VAL A 372 2.66 -6.83 0.13
C VAL A 372 1.16 -6.91 -0.12
N THR A 373 0.53 -5.79 -0.41
CA THR A 373 -0.88 -5.72 -0.81
C THR A 373 -1.02 -4.94 -2.11
N VAL A 374 -1.73 -5.53 -3.07
CA VAL A 374 -2.12 -4.86 -4.32
C VAL A 374 -3.61 -4.52 -4.26
N LEU A 375 -3.96 -3.25 -4.42
CA LEU A 375 -5.33 -2.74 -4.49
C LEU A 375 -5.61 -2.35 -5.94
N ASP A 376 -6.19 -3.25 -6.72
CA ASP A 376 -6.37 -3.08 -8.15
C ASP A 376 -7.76 -2.55 -8.50
N GLY A 377 -7.81 -1.29 -8.97
CA GLY A 377 -9.05 -0.60 -9.35
C GLY A 377 -9.65 0.27 -8.24
N ILE A 378 -8.85 1.02 -7.46
CA ILE A 378 -9.37 1.84 -6.34
C ILE A 378 -10.40 2.89 -6.76
N ALA A 379 -10.37 3.37 -8.01
CA ALA A 379 -11.33 4.35 -8.53
C ALA A 379 -12.75 3.80 -8.60
N SER A 380 -12.93 2.48 -8.75
CA SER A 380 -14.26 1.85 -8.85
C SER A 380 -15.05 1.92 -7.54
N PHE A 381 -14.40 2.17 -6.41
CA PHE A 381 -15.07 2.44 -5.13
C PHE A 381 -15.72 3.85 -5.06
N ALA A 382 -15.42 4.74 -6.02
CA ALA A 382 -15.96 6.11 -6.02
C ALA A 382 -17.40 6.21 -6.54
N HIS A 383 -17.95 5.16 -7.16
CA HIS A 383 -19.32 5.18 -7.69
C HIS A 383 -20.34 5.28 -6.55
N GLY A 384 -21.20 6.30 -6.62
CA GLY A 384 -22.26 6.54 -5.62
C GLY A 384 -21.77 7.11 -4.27
N VAL A 385 -20.50 7.48 -4.14
CA VAL A 385 -19.90 7.98 -2.89
C VAL A 385 -19.37 9.39 -3.08
N ALA A 386 -19.54 10.26 -2.08
CA ALA A 386 -18.97 11.60 -2.11
C ALA A 386 -17.43 11.55 -2.16
N ALA A 387 -16.82 12.40 -2.98
CA ALA A 387 -15.36 12.43 -3.17
C ALA A 387 -14.58 12.58 -1.85
N ALA A 388 -15.09 13.36 -0.90
CA ALA A 388 -14.48 13.53 0.42
C ALA A 388 -14.52 12.24 1.26
N GLU A 389 -15.59 11.47 1.18
CA GLU A 389 -15.74 10.19 1.88
C GLU A 389 -14.81 9.13 1.28
N MET A 390 -14.72 9.07 -0.05
CA MET A 390 -13.77 8.21 -0.75
C MET A 390 -12.32 8.54 -0.39
N THR A 391 -11.95 9.82 -0.39
CA THR A 391 -10.61 10.27 -0.01
C THR A 391 -10.28 9.89 1.43
N SER A 392 -11.22 10.12 2.37
CA SER A 392 -11.05 9.73 3.77
C SER A 392 -10.90 8.22 3.94
N MET A 393 -11.66 7.42 3.19
CA MET A 393 -11.58 5.97 3.23
C MET A 393 -10.24 5.45 2.68
N MET A 394 -9.75 6.05 1.57
CA MET A 394 -8.44 5.69 1.01
C MET A 394 -7.31 6.04 1.98
N ALA A 395 -7.37 7.22 2.63
CA ALA A 395 -6.42 7.58 3.66
C ALA A 395 -6.37 6.52 4.78
N ARG A 396 -7.53 6.14 5.31
CA ARG A 396 -7.65 5.11 6.35
C ARG A 396 -7.07 3.76 5.92
N LYS A 397 -7.36 3.31 4.66
CA LYS A 397 -6.78 2.06 4.12
C LYS A 397 -5.26 2.14 4.03
N MET A 398 -4.72 3.25 3.52
CA MET A 398 -3.27 3.46 3.41
C MET A 398 -2.59 3.50 4.78
N ASP A 399 -3.15 4.25 5.73
CA ASP A 399 -2.62 4.35 7.09
C ASP A 399 -2.64 3.00 7.81
N LEU A 400 -3.74 2.25 7.67
CA LEU A 400 -3.86 0.91 8.24
C LEU A 400 -2.78 -0.05 7.72
N LEU A 401 -2.56 -0.06 6.40
CA LEU A 401 -1.57 -0.93 5.77
C LEU A 401 -0.14 -0.50 6.13
N LYS A 402 0.15 0.80 6.11
CA LYS A 402 1.45 1.36 6.51
C LYS A 402 1.77 1.10 7.99
N ALA A 403 0.79 1.25 8.89
CA ALA A 403 0.96 0.96 10.31
C ALA A 403 1.32 -0.51 10.58
N ARG A 404 0.96 -1.42 9.67
CA ARG A 404 1.34 -2.84 9.71
C ARG A 404 2.64 -3.15 8.96
N GLY A 405 3.34 -2.14 8.44
CA GLY A 405 4.57 -2.31 7.66
C GLY A 405 4.36 -2.96 6.28
N ILE A 406 3.13 -2.95 5.75
CA ILE A 406 2.77 -3.61 4.49
C ILE A 406 3.10 -2.69 3.32
N THR A 407 3.82 -3.19 2.33
CA THR A 407 4.09 -2.48 1.07
C THR A 407 2.85 -2.50 0.18
N ILE A 408 2.46 -1.34 -0.35
CA ILE A 408 1.19 -1.17 -1.04
C ILE A 408 1.44 -0.79 -2.50
N LEU A 409 0.75 -1.45 -3.43
CA LEU A 409 0.57 -0.96 -4.78
C LEU A 409 -0.93 -0.74 -5.02
N ALA A 410 -1.31 0.47 -5.35
CA ALA A 410 -2.69 0.82 -5.71
C ALA A 410 -2.76 1.23 -7.18
N THR A 411 -3.78 0.74 -7.91
CA THR A 411 -4.02 1.19 -9.28
C THR A 411 -5.24 2.10 -9.35
N ALA A 412 -5.15 3.16 -10.16
CA ALA A 412 -6.24 4.11 -10.36
C ALA A 412 -6.45 4.40 -11.85
N LEU A 413 -7.71 4.63 -12.24
CA LEU A 413 -8.05 5.20 -13.54
C LEU A 413 -7.80 6.72 -13.50
N GLY A 414 -7.27 7.30 -14.60
CA GLY A 414 -7.06 8.74 -14.77
C GLY A 414 -5.65 9.09 -15.26
N GLU A 415 -5.54 10.18 -16.01
CA GLU A 415 -4.27 10.66 -16.59
C GLU A 415 -3.52 11.68 -15.72
N GLY A 416 -3.85 11.78 -14.45
CA GLY A 416 -3.12 12.65 -13.49
C GLY A 416 -3.77 14.00 -13.18
N ASP A 417 -4.73 14.46 -13.97
CA ASP A 417 -5.43 15.75 -13.77
C ASP A 417 -6.82 15.62 -13.12
N GLU A 418 -7.29 14.40 -12.89
CA GLU A 418 -8.57 14.17 -12.20
C GLU A 418 -8.43 14.38 -10.69
N ALA A 419 -9.35 15.11 -10.10
CA ALA A 419 -9.35 15.48 -8.67
C ALA A 419 -9.25 14.27 -7.73
N SER A 420 -9.78 13.11 -8.11
CA SER A 420 -9.70 11.85 -7.36
C SER A 420 -8.27 11.30 -7.33
N THR A 421 -7.55 11.36 -8.46
CA THR A 421 -6.15 10.90 -8.57
C THR A 421 -5.21 11.83 -7.81
N LEU A 422 -5.46 13.15 -7.87
CA LEU A 422 -4.67 14.16 -7.15
C LEU A 422 -4.79 14.00 -5.62
N SER A 423 -5.99 13.71 -5.12
CA SER A 423 -6.19 13.53 -3.68
C SER A 423 -5.46 12.28 -3.13
N VAL A 424 -5.45 11.18 -3.87
CA VAL A 424 -4.73 9.95 -3.48
C VAL A 424 -3.22 10.10 -3.67
N SER A 425 -2.76 10.85 -4.68
CA SER A 425 -1.33 11.04 -4.96
C SER A 425 -0.57 11.71 -3.81
N SER A 426 -1.26 12.53 -2.98
CA SER A 426 -0.65 13.15 -1.80
C SER A 426 -0.33 12.13 -0.69
N MET A 427 -1.05 11.01 -0.63
CA MET A 427 -0.95 9.99 0.42
C MET A 427 0.10 8.91 0.12
N VAL A 428 0.52 8.79 -1.16
CA VAL A 428 1.47 7.77 -1.58
C VAL A 428 2.90 8.29 -1.60
N ASP A 429 3.85 7.38 -1.51
CA ASP A 429 5.28 7.70 -1.49
C ASP A 429 5.86 7.71 -2.90
N THR A 430 5.42 6.81 -3.77
CA THR A 430 5.80 6.74 -5.17
C THR A 430 4.56 6.83 -6.06
N TRP A 431 4.64 7.61 -7.14
CA TRP A 431 3.58 7.72 -8.14
C TRP A 431 4.16 7.45 -9.52
N LEU A 432 3.63 6.42 -10.17
CA LEU A 432 3.93 6.02 -11.54
C LEU A 432 2.72 6.33 -12.43
N LEU A 433 2.96 6.96 -13.57
CA LEU A 433 1.93 7.23 -14.57
C LEU A 433 2.18 6.41 -15.83
N LEU A 434 1.19 5.63 -16.24
CA LEU A 434 1.15 4.93 -17.52
C LEU A 434 0.24 5.69 -18.49
N ARG A 435 0.80 6.18 -19.61
CA ARG A 435 0.09 6.95 -20.62
C ARG A 435 0.18 6.27 -21.99
N ASN A 436 -0.93 6.23 -22.72
CA ASN A 436 -0.92 5.86 -24.12
C ASN A 436 -0.55 7.08 -24.97
N VAL A 437 0.34 6.88 -25.94
CA VAL A 437 0.72 7.87 -26.93
C VAL A 437 0.47 7.30 -28.32
N GLU A 438 -0.30 8.00 -29.13
CA GLU A 438 -0.56 7.63 -30.49
C GLU A 438 0.40 8.38 -31.42
N SER A 439 1.17 7.66 -32.20
CA SER A 439 2.13 8.19 -33.15
C SER A 439 2.28 7.24 -34.32
N ASN A 440 2.24 7.79 -35.55
CA ASN A 440 2.45 7.04 -36.81
C ASN A 440 1.54 5.79 -36.96
N GLY A 441 0.29 5.88 -36.50
CA GLY A 441 -0.67 4.77 -36.57
C GLY A 441 -0.46 3.68 -35.51
N GLU A 442 0.44 3.87 -34.59
CA GLU A 442 0.68 2.99 -33.45
C GLU A 442 0.24 3.63 -32.13
N ARG A 443 -0.20 2.79 -31.20
CA ARG A 443 -0.53 3.18 -29.84
C ARG A 443 0.48 2.56 -28.87
N ASN A 444 1.46 3.36 -28.47
CA ASN A 444 2.54 2.95 -27.58
C ASN A 444 2.26 3.39 -26.14
N ARG A 445 2.77 2.65 -25.17
CA ARG A 445 2.61 2.94 -23.74
C ARG A 445 3.89 3.55 -23.19
N LEU A 446 3.75 4.61 -22.40
CA LEU A 446 4.87 5.28 -21.74
C LEU A 446 4.71 5.21 -20.23
N LEU A 447 5.80 5.00 -19.52
CA LEU A 447 5.90 5.05 -18.08
C LEU A 447 6.67 6.31 -17.64
N PHE A 448 6.07 7.04 -16.70
CA PHE A 448 6.65 8.22 -16.05
C PHE A 448 6.73 7.96 -14.54
N VAL A 449 7.87 8.33 -13.94
CA VAL A 449 7.99 8.44 -12.49
C VAL A 449 7.63 9.87 -12.10
N MET A 450 6.39 10.07 -11.64
CA MET A 450 5.89 11.41 -11.29
C MET A 450 6.44 11.89 -9.94
N LYS A 451 6.68 10.94 -9.03
CA LYS A 451 7.13 11.20 -7.68
C LYS A 451 7.73 9.93 -7.06
N SER A 452 8.80 10.08 -6.28
CA SER A 452 9.29 9.03 -5.37
C SER A 452 9.95 9.72 -4.17
N ARG A 453 9.28 9.69 -3.01
CA ARG A 453 9.76 10.34 -1.78
C ARG A 453 11.02 9.66 -1.28
N GLY A 454 12.00 10.45 -0.84
CA GLY A 454 13.26 9.94 -0.30
C GLY A 454 14.17 9.24 -1.33
N THR A 455 13.88 9.38 -2.65
CA THR A 455 14.64 8.75 -3.71
C THR A 455 15.00 9.76 -4.80
N ALA A 456 16.25 9.82 -5.20
CA ALA A 456 16.69 10.48 -6.42
C ALA A 456 16.27 9.58 -7.61
N HIS A 457 15.01 9.71 -8.03
CA HIS A 457 14.47 8.91 -9.12
C HIS A 457 14.79 9.51 -10.49
N SER A 458 14.78 8.66 -11.53
CA SER A 458 14.94 9.09 -12.91
C SER A 458 13.73 9.93 -13.36
N ASN A 459 13.98 11.04 -14.04
CA ASN A 459 12.96 11.84 -14.71
C ASN A 459 12.74 11.44 -16.18
N GLN A 460 13.44 10.41 -16.66
CA GLN A 460 13.37 9.95 -18.03
C GLN A 460 12.12 9.09 -18.26
N VAL A 461 11.47 9.33 -19.37
CA VAL A 461 10.35 8.53 -19.86
C VAL A 461 10.85 7.21 -20.42
N ARG A 462 10.11 6.13 -20.22
CA ARG A 462 10.39 4.82 -20.81
C ARG A 462 9.16 4.30 -21.53
N GLU A 463 9.39 3.61 -22.65
CA GLU A 463 8.33 2.87 -23.32
C GLU A 463 8.05 1.58 -22.52
N PHE A 464 6.77 1.33 -22.21
CA PHE A 464 6.28 0.18 -21.46
C PHE A 464 5.72 -0.86 -22.44
N VAL A 465 6.49 -1.91 -22.68
CA VAL A 465 6.18 -2.95 -23.67
C VAL A 465 5.70 -4.19 -22.95
N LEU A 466 4.57 -4.75 -23.40
CA LEU A 466 4.11 -6.07 -22.95
C LEU A 466 4.62 -7.13 -23.95
N THR A 467 5.36 -8.10 -23.43
CA THR A 467 5.96 -9.20 -24.20
C THR A 467 5.36 -10.53 -23.74
N ASP A 468 5.81 -11.64 -24.30
CA ASP A 468 5.53 -13.01 -23.85
C ASP A 468 6.33 -13.41 -22.59
N HIS A 469 7.19 -12.52 -22.09
CA HIS A 469 7.99 -12.68 -20.86
C HIS A 469 7.64 -11.66 -19.79
N GLY A 470 6.52 -10.97 -19.94
CA GLY A 470 6.03 -9.94 -19.03
C GLY A 470 6.14 -8.51 -19.58
N ALA A 471 6.19 -7.55 -18.67
CA ALA A 471 6.34 -6.15 -19.01
C ALA A 471 7.82 -5.74 -18.97
N GLU A 472 8.26 -5.04 -19.98
CA GLU A 472 9.61 -4.51 -20.10
C GLU A 472 9.59 -2.99 -20.30
N LEU A 473 10.64 -2.33 -19.80
CA LEU A 473 10.89 -0.91 -20.06
C LEU A 473 12.01 -0.77 -21.07
N VAL A 474 11.75 -0.06 -22.17
CA VAL A 474 12.74 0.24 -23.19
C VAL A 474 12.95 1.76 -23.33
N ASP A 475 14.14 2.15 -23.86
CA ASP A 475 14.43 3.56 -24.07
C ASP A 475 13.55 4.13 -25.16
N VAL A 476 13.08 5.35 -24.97
CA VAL A 476 12.53 6.15 -26.04
C VAL A 476 13.69 6.81 -26.82
N TYR A 477 13.53 6.99 -28.12
CA TYR A 477 14.48 7.78 -28.89
C TYR A 477 14.14 9.28 -28.76
N VAL A 478 15.15 10.09 -28.44
CA VAL A 478 15.02 11.55 -28.35
C VAL A 478 15.98 12.17 -29.35
N GLY A 479 15.44 12.76 -30.42
CA GLY A 479 16.21 13.39 -31.47
C GLY A 479 15.60 14.73 -31.94
N ALA A 480 16.09 15.26 -33.03
CA ALA A 480 15.63 16.54 -33.60
C ALA A 480 14.11 16.55 -33.94
N ALA A 481 13.54 15.39 -34.25
CA ALA A 481 12.11 15.20 -34.51
C ALA A 481 11.25 15.02 -33.25
N GLY A 482 11.85 15.13 -32.05
CA GLY A 482 11.18 14.88 -30.75
C GLY A 482 11.38 13.44 -30.25
N MET A 483 10.41 12.98 -29.44
CA MET A 483 10.43 11.65 -28.85
C MET A 483 9.78 10.64 -29.80
N LEU A 484 10.51 9.57 -30.13
CA LEU A 484 10.01 8.47 -30.97
C LEU A 484 9.91 7.18 -30.16
N THR A 485 8.86 6.40 -30.41
CA THR A 485 8.54 5.11 -29.76
C THR A 485 8.18 4.06 -30.81
N GLY A 486 8.08 2.79 -30.43
CA GLY A 486 7.62 1.71 -31.30
C GLY A 486 8.45 1.54 -32.58
N SER A 487 7.78 1.31 -33.70
CA SER A 487 8.41 1.11 -35.00
C SER A 487 9.19 2.34 -35.50
N ALA A 488 8.72 3.55 -35.19
CA ALA A 488 9.43 4.78 -35.55
C ALA A 488 10.81 4.88 -34.87
N ARG A 489 10.92 4.49 -33.61
CA ARG A 489 12.19 4.39 -32.88
C ARG A 489 13.13 3.38 -33.53
N LEU A 490 12.61 2.18 -33.85
CA LEU A 490 13.39 1.12 -34.49
C LEU A 490 13.89 1.53 -35.86
N ALA A 491 13.04 2.18 -36.69
CA ALA A 491 13.40 2.70 -38.00
C ALA A 491 14.50 3.76 -37.91
N GLN A 492 14.37 4.70 -36.98
CA GLN A 492 15.39 5.73 -36.77
C GLN A 492 16.74 5.15 -36.31
N GLN A 493 16.72 4.21 -35.38
CA GLN A 493 17.93 3.50 -34.92
C GLN A 493 18.58 2.69 -36.04
N ALA A 494 17.78 2.07 -36.92
CA ALA A 494 18.30 1.36 -38.09
C ALA A 494 18.96 2.34 -39.08
N ALA A 495 18.31 3.44 -39.38
CA ALA A 495 18.84 4.48 -40.27
C ALA A 495 20.17 5.09 -39.74
N GLU A 496 20.26 5.30 -38.43
CA GLU A 496 21.50 5.80 -37.80
C GLU A 496 22.63 4.77 -37.85
N ARG A 497 22.33 3.48 -37.61
CA ARG A 497 23.32 2.42 -37.76
C ARG A 497 23.85 2.33 -39.20
N GLU A 498 22.96 2.40 -40.19
CA GLU A 498 23.37 2.42 -41.57
C GLU A 498 24.22 3.67 -41.95
N ALA A 499 23.86 4.84 -41.39
CA ALA A 499 24.65 6.05 -41.57
C ALA A 499 26.05 5.92 -40.91
N GLN A 500 26.14 5.35 -39.73
CA GLN A 500 27.42 5.08 -39.06
C GLN A 500 28.28 4.08 -39.82
N VAL A 501 27.68 3.01 -40.37
CA VAL A 501 28.43 2.03 -41.21
C VAL A 501 28.95 2.71 -42.45
N ARG A 502 28.10 3.49 -43.18
CA ARG A 502 28.54 4.24 -44.34
C ARG A 502 29.69 5.20 -44.03
N GLN A 503 29.56 5.97 -42.93
CA GLN A 503 30.62 6.88 -42.53
C GLN A 503 31.95 6.14 -42.20
N ALA A 504 31.84 4.98 -41.53
CA ALA A 504 33.02 4.14 -41.25
C ALA A 504 33.69 3.62 -42.54
N ASP A 505 32.88 3.16 -43.51
CA ASP A 505 33.36 2.71 -44.84
C ASP A 505 34.05 3.83 -45.62
N ASP A 506 33.45 5.03 -45.63
CA ASP A 506 34.03 6.22 -46.29
C ASP A 506 35.36 6.64 -45.67
N LEU A 507 35.46 6.60 -44.33
CA LEU A 507 36.70 6.89 -43.61
C LEU A 507 37.76 5.84 -43.94
N GLU A 508 37.40 4.58 -44.03
CA GLU A 508 38.33 3.50 -44.33
C GLU A 508 38.79 3.57 -45.79
N HIS A 509 37.90 3.89 -46.74
CA HIS A 509 38.25 4.16 -48.14
C HIS A 509 39.23 5.33 -48.23
N ARG A 510 38.94 6.45 -47.57
CA ARG A 510 39.85 7.60 -47.54
C ARG A 510 41.20 7.29 -46.92
N ARG A 511 41.23 6.45 -45.91
CA ARG A 511 42.48 5.98 -45.27
C ARG A 511 43.31 5.11 -46.21
N ARG A 512 42.66 4.24 -47.03
CA ARG A 512 43.31 3.44 -48.04
C ARG A 512 43.93 4.30 -49.16
N GLU A 513 43.15 5.30 -49.64
CA GLU A 513 43.66 6.25 -50.65
C GLU A 513 44.88 7.03 -50.17
N LEU A 514 44.82 7.57 -48.94
CA LEU A 514 45.95 8.28 -48.36
C LEU A 514 47.19 7.37 -48.17
N ARG A 515 47.01 6.13 -47.73
CA ARG A 515 48.12 5.16 -47.61
C ARG A 515 48.76 4.86 -48.96
N ARG A 516 47.93 4.69 -50.00
CA ARG A 516 48.41 4.50 -51.35
C ARG A 516 49.21 5.71 -51.85
N GLY A 517 48.69 6.93 -51.67
CA GLY A 517 49.42 8.14 -52.04
C GLY A 517 50.74 8.30 -51.26
N ILE A 518 50.79 7.98 -50.00
CA ILE A 518 52.02 7.99 -49.20
C ILE A 518 53.02 6.97 -49.79
N SER A 519 52.59 5.74 -50.10
CA SER A 519 53.49 4.72 -50.66
C SER A 519 54.01 5.11 -52.03
N GLU A 520 53.18 5.75 -52.90
CA GLU A 520 53.60 6.29 -54.20
C GLU A 520 54.64 7.42 -54.02
N HIS A 521 54.46 8.32 -53.06
CA HIS A 521 55.41 9.37 -52.76
C HIS A 521 56.73 8.83 -52.16
N GLU A 522 56.67 7.81 -51.29
CA GLU A 522 57.85 7.14 -50.72
C GLU A 522 58.66 6.44 -51.82
N ALA A 523 57.98 5.76 -52.76
CA ALA A 523 58.64 5.15 -53.92
C ALA A 523 59.31 6.18 -54.84
N HIS A 524 58.63 7.27 -55.12
CA HIS A 524 59.19 8.38 -55.91
C HIS A 524 60.41 9.00 -55.21
N PHE A 525 60.33 9.22 -53.88
CA PHE A 525 61.43 9.74 -53.08
C PHE A 525 62.64 8.83 -53.11
N ALA A 526 62.42 7.52 -53.00
CA ALA A 526 63.51 6.52 -53.13
C ALA A 526 64.18 6.56 -54.50
N ALA A 527 63.39 6.66 -55.60
CA ALA A 527 63.93 6.78 -56.96
C ALA A 527 64.75 8.04 -57.15
N VAL A 528 64.32 9.19 -56.64
CA VAL A 528 65.08 10.45 -56.66
C VAL A 528 66.39 10.33 -55.85
N GLN A 529 66.35 9.65 -54.69
CA GLN A 529 67.55 9.41 -53.91
C GLN A 529 68.59 8.53 -54.67
N ASP A 530 68.13 7.48 -55.39
CA ASP A 530 69.01 6.62 -56.21
C ASP A 530 69.63 7.42 -57.36
N GLN A 531 68.81 8.33 -57.95
CA GLN A 531 69.35 9.19 -59.04
C GLN A 531 70.41 10.16 -58.50
N ILE A 532 70.19 10.80 -57.37
CA ILE A 532 71.19 11.65 -56.72
C ILE A 532 72.44 10.88 -56.36
N ALA A 533 72.30 9.65 -55.87
CA ALA A 533 73.44 8.77 -55.57
C ALA A 533 74.22 8.44 -56.84
N ALA A 534 73.57 8.12 -57.96
CA ALA A 534 74.17 7.90 -59.24
C ALA A 534 74.96 9.10 -59.78
N GLU A 535 74.37 10.29 -59.72
CA GLU A 535 75.01 11.56 -60.13
C GLU A 535 76.23 11.90 -59.23
N ARG A 536 76.17 11.65 -57.97
CA ARG A 536 77.33 11.81 -57.06
C ARG A 536 78.45 10.84 -57.39
N ALA A 537 78.14 9.58 -57.67
CA ALA A 537 79.13 8.58 -58.09
C ALA A 537 79.78 8.94 -59.45
N GLU A 538 79.02 9.62 -60.36
CA GLU A 538 79.59 10.14 -61.61
C GLU A 538 80.53 11.31 -61.36
N LEU A 539 80.13 12.27 -60.48
CA LEU A 539 81.00 13.37 -60.07
C LEU A 539 82.32 12.84 -59.41
N ASP A 540 82.25 11.86 -58.58
CA ASP A 540 83.45 11.26 -57.95
C ASP A 540 84.30 10.59 -59.00
N ARG A 541 83.71 9.97 -60.04
CA ARG A 541 84.51 9.38 -61.15
C ARG A 541 85.18 10.44 -62.00
N ILE A 542 84.49 11.53 -62.29
CA ILE A 542 85.05 12.70 -62.99
C ILE A 542 86.24 13.27 -62.16
N GLY A 543 86.01 13.48 -60.88
CA GLY A 543 87.06 14.01 -59.97
C GLY A 543 88.26 13.06 -59.80
N LEU A 544 88.05 11.75 -59.94
CA LEU A 544 89.14 10.75 -60.01
C LEU A 544 89.91 10.81 -61.37
N ARG A 545 89.21 10.99 -62.49
CA ARG A 545 89.84 11.17 -63.79
C ARG A 545 90.67 12.45 -63.85
N GLU A 546 90.10 13.59 -63.43
CA GLU A 546 90.81 14.85 -63.35
C GLU A 546 92.09 14.74 -62.51
N ARG A 547 92.04 14.01 -61.40
CA ARG A 547 93.22 13.75 -60.55
C ARG A 547 94.24 12.83 -61.27
N HIS A 548 93.77 11.79 -62.04
CA HIS A 548 94.68 10.95 -62.82
C HIS A 548 95.31 11.76 -63.97
N GLU A 549 94.50 12.53 -64.71
CA GLU A 549 95.01 13.36 -65.80
C GLU A 549 95.98 14.43 -65.29
N ALA A 550 95.72 14.99 -64.12
CA ALA A 550 96.64 15.95 -63.48
C ALA A 550 97.94 15.25 -63.07
N ALA A 551 97.84 14.03 -62.51
CA ALA A 551 99.02 13.26 -62.11
C ALA A 551 99.83 12.74 -63.33
N ASP A 552 99.15 12.36 -64.42
CA ASP A 552 99.81 11.97 -65.67
C ASP A 552 100.50 13.19 -66.31
N THR A 553 99.82 14.38 -66.29
CA THR A 553 100.42 15.64 -66.80
C THR A 553 101.65 16.05 -65.98
N GLU A 554 101.56 15.96 -64.63
CA GLU A 554 102.72 16.22 -63.75
C GLU A 554 103.85 15.22 -63.95
N ALA A 555 103.53 13.90 -64.16
CA ALA A 555 104.52 12.86 -64.50
C ALA A 555 105.17 13.10 -65.87
N ASP A 556 104.37 13.56 -66.89
CA ASP A 556 104.90 13.92 -68.18
C ASP A 556 105.80 15.14 -68.15
N GLU A 557 105.36 16.21 -67.36
CA GLU A 557 106.21 17.38 -67.15
C GLU A 557 107.57 16.99 -66.50
N VAL A 558 107.55 16.13 -65.46
CA VAL A 558 108.74 15.60 -64.81
C VAL A 558 109.59 14.77 -65.76
N ALA A 559 108.95 13.99 -66.62
CA ALA A 559 109.63 13.17 -67.64
C ALA A 559 110.25 14.03 -68.69
N MET A 560 109.56 15.08 -69.15
CA MET A 560 110.14 16.06 -70.13
C MET A 560 111.26 16.85 -69.49
N GLY A 561 111.15 17.26 -68.25
CA GLY A 561 112.23 17.93 -67.51
C GLY A 561 113.52 17.04 -67.45
N LYS A 562 113.39 15.80 -67.22
CA LYS A 562 114.50 14.79 -67.22
C LYS A 562 115.08 14.59 -68.62
N ARG A 563 114.28 14.61 -69.72
CA ARG A 563 114.77 14.49 -71.10
C ARG A 563 115.43 15.73 -71.61
N ARG A 564 115.13 16.94 -71.18
CA ARG A 564 115.77 18.21 -71.61
C ARG A 564 117.01 18.62 -70.79
N TRP A 565 117.49 17.74 -69.89
CA TRP A 565 118.65 18.04 -69.06
C TRP A 565 118.62 19.43 -68.40
N ALA A 566 117.47 19.81 -67.94
CA ALA A 566 117.36 20.99 -67.09
C ALA A 566 117.83 20.68 -65.71
N ASP A 567 118.75 21.46 -65.21
CA ASP A 567 119.34 21.23 -63.86
C ASP A 567 118.25 21.18 -62.78
N ALA A 568 118.36 20.14 -61.96
CA ALA A 568 117.52 19.94 -60.81
C ALA A 568 117.81 21.07 -59.78
N VAL A 569 116.83 21.92 -59.54
CA VAL A 569 116.86 22.83 -58.42
C VAL A 569 116.76 22.03 -57.10
N PRO A 570 117.66 22.13 -56.15
CA PRO A 570 117.54 21.45 -54.89
C PRO A 570 116.35 21.97 -54.09
N SER A 571 115.50 21.07 -53.65
CA SER A 571 114.46 21.38 -52.70
C SER A 571 115.07 21.53 -51.35
N ASP A 572 115.19 22.77 -50.90
CA ASP A 572 115.55 23.09 -49.49
C ASP A 572 114.32 22.81 -48.58
N GLY A 573 114.64 21.99 -47.59
CA GLY A 573 113.66 21.56 -46.62
C GLY A 573 113.25 22.70 -45.63
N ALA A 574 112.22 22.46 -44.98
CA ALA A 574 112.05 22.69 -43.55
C ALA A 574 110.56 22.95 -43.14
N ASN A 575 110.18 22.09 -42.30
CA ASN A 575 109.56 22.40 -40.98
C ASN A 575 108.36 23.35 -40.91
N ARG A 576 107.29 22.89 -40.64
CA ARG A 576 106.45 22.91 -39.42
C ARG A 576 105.00 22.53 -39.74
#